data_5d3844f83fc55ad6ebc1310a24f3625f
#
_entry.id   5d3844f83fc55ad6ebc1310a24f3625f
#
_cell.length_a   1.000
_cell.length_b   1.000
_cell.length_c   1.000
_cell.angle_alpha   90.00
_cell.angle_beta   90.00
_cell.angle_gamma   90.00
#
_symmetry.space_group_name_H-M   'P 1'
#
loop_
_entity.id
_entity.type
_entity.pdbx_description
1 polymer ?
#
loop_
_entity_poly.entity_id
_entity_poly.type
_entity_poly.pdbx_seq_one_letter_code
_entity_poly.pdbx_strand_id
1 'polypeptide(L)'
;MTKSVLVRSVFSVLAAATLIPSVVEAQADTYAAEIATLAQNPKVAAALENIDERDARTMADLLELTEIPAPPFGEEARGQRFLRKLQDLGVDSTWVDAEGNVLGLRRGADSDYVVAITGHLDTVFPEGTDVTVRQRGDTLFAPGIGDDTRGLAAMLAVLRALNESDIQTQADLLFVATVGEEGVGDLRGVKYLFRDDGPKIDAFISIDGTGHTSITHQGLGSYRYRVTVRGPGGHSWGAFGLANPAHALGRAIDYFDLSADAITRSGARTSYNVGRLGGGTSVNSIPFEAWMEVDMRSESPESLDRIDEIFQRAMERAVDEANAQRREGDELTLELELIGNRPSGEIAADDPFVLRAVAATEFLGVEPTLGRSSTDSNIPISKGIPSITIGGGGMASGAHSPGEWFINLDGPLGIKRALLITLAQAGAMIVS
;
A
#
# COMPACT_ATOMS: atom_id res chain seq x y z
N MET A 1 -46.96 -66.63 38.83
CA MET A 1 -45.73 -65.93 38.39
C MET A 1 -46.10 -64.93 37.26
N THR A 2 -46.43 -63.76 37.63
CA THR A 2 -46.91 -62.68 36.72
C THR A 2 -45.75 -61.73 36.39
N LYS A 3 -45.34 -61.63 35.11
CA LYS A 3 -44.30 -60.73 34.62
C LYS A 3 -45.00 -59.44 34.22
N SER A 4 -44.72 -58.38 34.95
CA SER A 4 -45.09 -57.01 34.63
C SER A 4 -44.16 -56.47 33.54
N VAL A 5 -44.75 -55.93 32.42
CA VAL A 5 -44.04 -55.29 31.37
C VAL A 5 -44.14 -53.73 31.57
N LEU A 6 -43.03 -53.10 31.82
CA LEU A 6 -42.93 -51.66 32.00
C LEU A 6 -42.71 -50.99 30.61
N VAL A 7 -43.72 -50.29 30.12
CA VAL A 7 -43.62 -49.45 28.91
C VAL A 7 -43.00 -48.13 29.29
N ARG A 8 -41.77 -47.85 28.78
CA ARG A 8 -41.08 -46.55 28.88
C ARG A 8 -41.47 -45.71 27.66
N SER A 9 -42.28 -44.68 27.90
CA SER A 9 -42.55 -43.63 26.91
C SER A 9 -41.35 -42.71 26.79
N VAL A 10 -40.71 -42.68 25.62
CA VAL A 10 -39.62 -41.72 25.27
C VAL A 10 -40.30 -40.46 24.72
N PHE A 11 -40.30 -39.40 25.48
CA PHE A 11 -40.64 -38.08 24.97
C PHE A 11 -39.44 -37.51 24.24
N SER A 12 -39.47 -37.45 22.88
CA SER A 12 -38.52 -36.70 22.08
C SER A 12 -38.87 -35.22 22.13
N VAL A 13 -38.07 -34.45 22.87
CA VAL A 13 -38.13 -33.00 22.81
C VAL A 13 -37.37 -32.58 21.55
N LEU A 14 -38.06 -32.14 20.48
CA LEU A 14 -37.47 -31.42 19.37
C LEU A 14 -37.10 -30.04 19.91
N ALA A 15 -35.82 -29.80 20.17
CA ALA A 15 -35.30 -28.45 20.35
C ALA A 15 -35.21 -27.82 18.97
N ALA A 16 -36.10 -26.87 18.70
CA ALA A 16 -35.98 -25.93 17.56
C ALA A 16 -34.79 -25.03 17.89
N ALA A 17 -33.61 -25.29 17.28
CA ALA A 17 -32.49 -24.37 17.29
C ALA A 17 -32.88 -23.18 16.40
N THR A 18 -33.36 -22.12 16.99
CA THR A 18 -33.39 -20.79 16.37
C THR A 18 -31.93 -20.36 16.19
N LEU A 19 -31.43 -20.40 14.97
CA LEU A 19 -30.14 -19.79 14.59
C LEU A 19 -30.28 -18.30 14.86
N ILE A 20 -29.72 -17.82 15.97
CA ILE A 20 -29.48 -16.39 16.19
C ILE A 20 -28.27 -16.06 15.33
N PRO A 21 -28.37 -15.16 14.33
CA PRO A 21 -27.21 -14.75 13.56
C PRO A 21 -26.14 -14.22 14.50
N SER A 22 -24.89 -14.48 14.18
CA SER A 22 -23.78 -13.93 14.94
C SER A 22 -23.81 -12.41 14.85
N VAL A 23 -23.23 -11.69 15.83
CA VAL A 23 -23.18 -10.22 15.81
C VAL A 23 -22.53 -9.72 14.51
N VAL A 24 -21.55 -10.45 13.99
CA VAL A 24 -20.86 -10.13 12.73
C VAL A 24 -21.79 -10.25 11.52
N GLU A 25 -22.62 -11.31 11.43
CA GLU A 25 -23.61 -11.46 10.34
C GLU A 25 -24.66 -10.35 10.39
N ALA A 26 -25.13 -9.99 11.57
CA ALA A 26 -26.10 -8.88 11.71
C ALA A 26 -25.50 -7.51 11.31
N GLN A 27 -24.21 -7.29 11.53
CA GLN A 27 -23.52 -6.08 11.09
C GLN A 27 -23.33 -6.09 9.55
N ALA A 28 -22.92 -7.21 8.97
CA ALA A 28 -22.78 -7.34 7.52
C ALA A 28 -24.10 -7.03 6.79
N ASP A 29 -25.22 -7.58 7.28
CA ASP A 29 -26.57 -7.28 6.76
C ASP A 29 -26.91 -5.79 6.83
N THR A 30 -26.47 -5.09 7.89
CA THR A 30 -26.68 -3.66 8.06
C THR A 30 -25.97 -2.85 6.98
N TYR A 31 -24.69 -3.14 6.72
CA TYR A 31 -23.93 -2.42 5.70
C TYR A 31 -24.35 -2.80 4.26
N ALA A 32 -24.78 -4.02 4.04
CA ALA A 32 -25.38 -4.42 2.76
C ALA A 32 -26.66 -3.61 2.48
N ALA A 33 -27.53 -3.42 3.48
CA ALA A 33 -28.71 -2.58 3.36
C ALA A 33 -28.37 -1.08 3.18
N GLU A 34 -27.33 -0.58 3.86
CA GLU A 34 -26.82 0.80 3.69
C GLU A 34 -26.39 1.04 2.23
N ILE A 35 -25.54 0.16 1.67
CA ILE A 35 -25.06 0.28 0.29
C ILE A 35 -26.22 0.14 -0.71
N ALA A 36 -27.13 -0.80 -0.52
CA ALA A 36 -28.30 -0.96 -1.38
C ALA A 36 -29.19 0.28 -1.38
N THR A 37 -29.43 0.88 -0.22
CA THR A 37 -30.20 2.12 -0.08
C THR A 37 -29.48 3.29 -0.77
N LEU A 38 -28.16 3.40 -0.57
CA LEU A 38 -27.33 4.41 -1.20
C LEU A 38 -27.42 4.32 -2.72
N ALA A 39 -27.23 3.12 -3.28
CA ALA A 39 -27.28 2.88 -4.72
C ALA A 39 -28.65 3.11 -5.36
N GLN A 40 -29.76 2.98 -4.59
CA GLN A 40 -31.11 3.28 -5.06
C GLN A 40 -31.41 4.80 -5.14
N ASN A 41 -30.58 5.64 -4.54
CA ASN A 41 -30.74 7.09 -4.72
C ASN A 41 -30.56 7.47 -6.18
N PRO A 42 -31.46 8.25 -6.80
CA PRO A 42 -31.40 8.59 -8.22
C PRO A 42 -30.09 9.25 -8.65
N LYS A 43 -29.50 10.12 -7.81
CA LYS A 43 -28.21 10.77 -8.11
C LYS A 43 -27.06 9.78 -8.06
N VAL A 44 -27.07 8.84 -7.09
CA VAL A 44 -26.03 7.79 -7.01
C VAL A 44 -26.17 6.80 -8.17
N ALA A 45 -27.41 6.39 -8.50
CA ALA A 45 -27.63 5.56 -9.68
C ALA A 45 -27.13 6.23 -10.96
N ALA A 46 -27.42 7.52 -11.15
CA ALA A 46 -26.89 8.31 -12.28
C ALA A 46 -25.35 8.42 -12.26
N ALA A 47 -24.71 8.52 -11.08
CA ALA A 47 -23.27 8.55 -10.96
C ALA A 47 -22.65 7.20 -11.34
N LEU A 48 -23.28 6.08 -10.99
CA LEU A 48 -22.84 4.74 -11.37
C LEU A 48 -22.96 4.52 -12.90
N GLU A 49 -24.02 5.03 -13.54
CA GLU A 49 -24.18 5.02 -15.00
C GLU A 49 -23.16 5.95 -15.68
N ASN A 50 -22.93 7.14 -15.13
CA ASN A 50 -21.94 8.09 -15.63
C ASN A 50 -20.53 7.46 -15.73
N ILE A 51 -20.13 6.63 -14.77
CA ILE A 51 -18.84 5.94 -14.82
C ILE A 51 -18.73 5.05 -16.06
N ASP A 52 -19.79 4.34 -16.44
CA ASP A 52 -19.80 3.54 -17.67
C ASP A 52 -19.77 4.43 -18.92
N GLU A 53 -20.61 5.45 -18.97
CA GLU A 53 -20.72 6.36 -20.12
C GLU A 53 -19.43 7.17 -20.34
N ARG A 54 -18.71 7.49 -19.28
CA ARG A 54 -17.46 8.26 -19.30
C ARG A 54 -16.20 7.38 -19.32
N ASP A 55 -16.32 6.07 -19.48
CA ASP A 55 -15.15 5.17 -19.45
C ASP A 55 -14.10 5.56 -20.50
N ALA A 56 -14.49 5.95 -21.69
CA ALA A 56 -13.57 6.46 -22.71
C ALA A 56 -12.78 7.71 -22.24
N ARG A 57 -13.38 8.55 -21.39
CA ARG A 57 -12.68 9.70 -20.81
C ARG A 57 -11.70 9.25 -19.72
N THR A 58 -12.07 8.28 -18.90
CA THR A 58 -11.19 7.66 -17.91
C THR A 58 -9.98 7.03 -18.57
N MET A 59 -10.18 6.33 -19.69
CA MET A 59 -9.09 5.77 -20.48
C MET A 59 -8.19 6.84 -21.09
N ALA A 60 -8.76 7.96 -21.54
CA ALA A 60 -7.95 9.09 -22.02
C ALA A 60 -7.11 9.72 -20.91
N ASP A 61 -7.65 9.85 -19.69
CA ASP A 61 -6.90 10.32 -18.51
C ASP A 61 -5.78 9.34 -18.14
N LEU A 62 -6.04 8.02 -18.19
CA LEU A 62 -5.04 6.98 -17.99
C LEU A 62 -3.88 7.10 -18.97
N LEU A 63 -4.16 7.15 -20.26
CA LEU A 63 -3.14 7.23 -21.31
C LEU A 63 -2.28 8.48 -21.16
N GLU A 64 -2.92 9.63 -20.99
CA GLU A 64 -2.22 10.91 -20.85
C GLU A 64 -1.30 10.95 -19.65
N LEU A 65 -1.74 10.48 -18.48
CA LEU A 65 -0.94 10.48 -17.26
C LEU A 65 0.19 9.43 -17.34
N THR A 66 -0.05 8.27 -17.96
CA THR A 66 0.98 7.24 -18.14
C THR A 66 2.16 7.76 -18.96
N GLU A 67 1.90 8.49 -20.04
CA GLU A 67 2.95 9.01 -20.94
C GLU A 67 3.75 10.19 -20.38
N ILE A 68 3.45 10.63 -19.16
CA ILE A 68 4.27 11.61 -18.43
C ILE A 68 5.19 10.83 -17.47
N PRO A 69 6.52 10.79 -17.69
CA PRO A 69 7.43 10.10 -16.81
C PRO A 69 7.35 10.64 -15.36
N ALA A 70 7.36 9.74 -14.39
CA ALA A 70 7.39 10.07 -12.96
C ALA A 70 8.32 9.09 -12.22
N PRO A 71 9.64 9.19 -12.45
CA PRO A 71 10.62 8.39 -11.71
C PRO A 71 10.60 8.79 -10.23
N PRO A 72 11.17 7.96 -9.32
CA PRO A 72 11.32 8.36 -7.91
C PRO A 72 11.98 9.72 -7.78
N PHE A 73 11.38 10.63 -7.01
CA PHE A 73 11.77 12.05 -6.83
C PHE A 73 11.65 12.93 -8.09
N GLY A 74 11.03 12.44 -9.18
CA GLY A 74 10.81 13.17 -10.43
C GLY A 74 9.33 13.25 -10.83
N GLU A 75 8.41 13.29 -9.86
CA GLU A 75 6.96 13.24 -10.06
C GLU A 75 6.33 14.58 -10.50
N GLU A 76 7.10 15.67 -10.44
CA GLU A 76 6.58 17.05 -10.62
C GLU A 76 5.76 17.22 -11.90
N ALA A 77 6.24 16.72 -13.04
CA ALA A 77 5.56 16.92 -14.32
C ALA A 77 4.17 16.26 -14.36
N ARG A 78 4.07 15.01 -13.90
CA ARG A 78 2.81 14.27 -13.77
C ARG A 78 1.90 14.92 -12.73
N GLY A 79 2.46 15.33 -11.58
CA GLY A 79 1.75 16.05 -10.53
C GLY A 79 1.13 17.36 -11.01
N GLN A 80 1.86 18.17 -11.76
CA GLN A 80 1.34 19.41 -12.36
C GLN A 80 0.21 19.13 -13.37
N ARG A 81 0.30 18.04 -14.13
CA ARG A 81 -0.80 17.66 -15.02
C ARG A 81 -2.03 17.21 -14.24
N PHE A 82 -1.83 16.44 -13.18
CA PHE A 82 -2.91 15.98 -12.29
C PHE A 82 -3.59 17.18 -11.58
N LEU A 83 -2.81 18.15 -11.09
CA LEU A 83 -3.32 19.38 -10.49
C LEU A 83 -4.29 20.11 -11.43
N ARG A 84 -3.91 20.27 -12.71
CA ARG A 84 -4.80 20.89 -13.71
C ARG A 84 -6.08 20.10 -13.91
N LYS A 85 -6.02 18.74 -13.91
CA LYS A 85 -7.23 17.91 -14.02
C LYS A 85 -8.18 18.09 -12.83
N LEU A 86 -7.65 18.23 -11.60
CA LEU A 86 -8.46 18.55 -10.42
C LEU A 86 -9.14 19.94 -10.56
N GLN A 87 -8.39 20.95 -11.03
CA GLN A 87 -8.91 22.29 -11.29
C GLN A 87 -10.01 22.28 -12.35
N ASP A 88 -9.79 21.57 -13.45
CA ASP A 88 -10.77 21.42 -14.55
C ASP A 88 -12.06 20.73 -14.08
N LEU A 89 -11.96 19.81 -13.12
CA LEU A 89 -13.09 19.14 -12.47
C LEU A 89 -13.78 19.99 -11.39
N GLY A 90 -13.22 21.14 -11.02
CA GLY A 90 -13.89 22.14 -10.22
C GLY A 90 -13.99 21.79 -8.73
N VAL A 91 -12.92 21.27 -8.12
CA VAL A 91 -12.81 21.17 -6.66
C VAL A 91 -12.67 22.56 -6.03
N ASP A 92 -13.04 22.71 -4.76
CA ASP A 92 -13.09 24.01 -4.08
C ASP A 92 -11.71 24.65 -3.91
N SER A 93 -10.66 23.86 -3.71
CA SER A 93 -9.28 24.33 -3.66
C SER A 93 -8.30 23.25 -4.08
N THR A 94 -7.17 23.68 -4.65
CA THR A 94 -6.07 22.78 -5.04
C THR A 94 -4.73 23.39 -4.64
N TRP A 95 -3.79 22.55 -4.24
CA TRP A 95 -2.41 22.95 -3.93
C TRP A 95 -1.44 21.80 -4.11
N VAL A 96 -0.17 22.13 -4.14
CA VAL A 96 0.93 21.17 -4.01
C VAL A 96 1.57 21.43 -2.65
N ASP A 97 1.77 20.40 -1.85
CA ASP A 97 2.42 20.54 -0.55
C ASP A 97 3.95 20.58 -0.69
N ALA A 98 4.66 20.75 0.43
CA ALA A 98 6.11 20.89 0.39
C ALA A 98 6.86 19.61 0.04
N GLU A 99 6.21 18.43 0.16
CA GLU A 99 6.78 17.15 -0.27
C GLU A 99 6.55 16.89 -1.77
N GLY A 100 5.55 17.54 -2.35
CA GLY A 100 5.19 17.39 -3.76
C GLY A 100 3.87 16.65 -3.99
N ASN A 101 3.13 16.27 -2.94
CA ASN A 101 1.78 15.74 -3.09
C ASN A 101 0.87 16.78 -3.74
N VAL A 102 -0.01 16.33 -4.61
CA VAL A 102 -1.02 17.19 -5.23
C VAL A 102 -2.36 16.95 -4.55
N LEU A 103 -2.94 18.01 -4.00
CA LEU A 103 -4.17 17.91 -3.21
C LEU A 103 -5.30 18.72 -3.85
N GLY A 104 -6.51 18.16 -3.80
CA GLY A 104 -7.76 18.81 -4.20
C GLY A 104 -8.83 18.60 -3.15
N LEU A 105 -9.31 19.69 -2.54
CA LEU A 105 -10.36 19.65 -1.53
C LEU A 105 -11.72 19.91 -2.18
N ARG A 106 -12.65 18.99 -1.94
CA ARG A 106 -14.07 19.16 -2.25
C ARG A 106 -14.85 19.21 -0.94
N ARG A 107 -15.46 20.37 -0.66
CA ARG A 107 -16.17 20.63 0.58
C ARG A 107 -17.44 19.78 0.70
N GLY A 108 -17.64 19.21 1.88
CA GLY A 108 -18.90 18.66 2.33
C GLY A 108 -19.76 19.68 3.07
N ALA A 109 -20.86 19.22 3.62
CA ALA A 109 -21.73 20.06 4.45
C ALA A 109 -21.19 20.23 5.88
N ASP A 110 -20.38 19.27 6.36
CA ASP A 110 -19.74 19.26 7.67
C ASP A 110 -18.24 19.02 7.46
N SER A 111 -17.41 20.04 7.71
CA SER A 111 -15.96 19.99 7.52
C SER A 111 -15.20 19.38 8.69
N ASP A 112 -15.89 18.87 9.72
CA ASP A 112 -15.24 18.24 10.87
C ASP A 112 -14.78 16.80 10.61
N TYR A 113 -15.24 16.19 9.49
CA TYR A 113 -14.81 14.87 9.05
C TYR A 113 -14.25 14.91 7.63
N VAL A 114 -13.10 14.31 7.42
CA VAL A 114 -12.40 14.32 6.13
C VAL A 114 -12.11 12.90 5.68
N VAL A 115 -12.58 12.55 4.48
CA VAL A 115 -12.23 11.29 3.79
C VAL A 115 -11.21 11.60 2.70
N ALA A 116 -10.02 11.03 2.80
CA ALA A 116 -9.01 11.11 1.75
C ALA A 116 -9.19 9.97 0.74
N ILE A 117 -9.10 10.31 -0.54
CA ILE A 117 -9.05 9.38 -1.67
C ILE A 117 -7.72 9.61 -2.37
N THR A 118 -6.89 8.56 -2.48
CA THR A 118 -5.51 8.72 -2.94
C THR A 118 -5.14 7.74 -4.04
N GLY A 119 -4.10 8.09 -4.80
CA GLY A 119 -3.37 7.25 -5.72
C GLY A 119 -1.98 7.84 -5.87
N HIS A 120 -0.94 7.04 -6.19
CA HIS A 120 0.40 7.58 -6.23
C HIS A 120 0.86 8.02 -7.62
N LEU A 121 1.69 9.06 -7.65
CA LEU A 121 2.23 9.66 -8.87
C LEU A 121 3.43 8.92 -9.43
N ASP A 122 4.29 8.43 -8.54
CA ASP A 122 5.57 7.85 -8.92
C ASP A 122 5.45 6.45 -9.52
N THR A 123 6.54 5.99 -10.06
CA THR A 123 6.74 4.62 -10.52
C THR A 123 8.11 4.13 -10.06
N VAL A 124 8.35 2.81 -10.08
CA VAL A 124 9.69 2.23 -9.80
C VAL A 124 10.73 2.52 -10.87
N PHE A 125 10.33 3.06 -12.02
CA PHE A 125 11.18 3.16 -13.20
C PHE A 125 12.11 4.37 -13.13
N PRO A 126 13.41 4.21 -13.47
CA PRO A 126 14.37 5.30 -13.46
C PRO A 126 14.07 6.32 -14.56
N GLU A 127 14.66 7.53 -14.40
CA GLU A 127 14.62 8.56 -15.43
C GLU A 127 15.12 8.04 -16.80
N GLY A 128 14.45 8.48 -17.87
CA GLY A 128 14.75 8.05 -19.24
C GLY A 128 14.07 6.73 -19.66
N THR A 129 13.27 6.10 -18.80
CA THR A 129 12.43 4.95 -19.19
C THR A 129 11.37 5.41 -20.20
N ASP A 130 11.24 4.65 -21.31
CA ASP A 130 10.19 4.89 -22.32
C ASP A 130 8.82 4.46 -21.77
N VAL A 131 7.99 5.43 -21.44
CA VAL A 131 6.61 5.25 -20.93
C VAL A 131 5.54 5.44 -22.02
N THR A 132 5.94 5.48 -23.30
CA THR A 132 4.99 5.57 -24.43
C THR A 132 4.07 4.36 -24.44
N VAL A 133 2.75 4.62 -24.46
CA VAL A 133 1.75 3.55 -24.47
C VAL A 133 1.68 2.91 -25.86
N ARG A 134 1.80 1.60 -25.90
CA ARG A 134 1.68 0.79 -27.13
C ARG A 134 0.48 -0.12 -27.04
N GLN A 135 -0.42 -0.01 -27.98
CA GLN A 135 -1.64 -0.83 -28.03
C GLN A 135 -1.49 -2.03 -28.96
N ARG A 136 -1.95 -3.21 -28.49
CA ARG A 136 -2.09 -4.42 -29.30
C ARG A 136 -3.44 -5.09 -28.99
N GLY A 137 -4.41 -4.98 -29.89
CA GLY A 137 -5.79 -5.38 -29.61
C GLY A 137 -6.34 -4.53 -28.45
N ASP A 138 -6.87 -5.18 -27.43
CA ASP A 138 -7.42 -4.53 -26.23
C ASP A 138 -6.37 -4.30 -25.14
N THR A 139 -5.13 -4.72 -25.37
CA THR A 139 -4.05 -4.62 -24.41
C THR A 139 -3.20 -3.37 -24.64
N LEU A 140 -3.00 -2.60 -23.61
CA LEU A 140 -2.13 -1.43 -23.53
C LEU A 140 -0.84 -1.82 -22.80
N PHE A 141 0.32 -1.48 -23.36
CA PHE A 141 1.64 -1.78 -22.78
C PHE A 141 2.35 -0.47 -22.48
N ALA A 142 2.65 -0.21 -21.22
CA ALA A 142 3.53 0.85 -20.79
C ALA A 142 3.93 0.64 -19.32
N PRO A 143 5.17 0.99 -18.92
CA PRO A 143 5.59 1.02 -17.52
C PRO A 143 4.73 1.97 -16.68
N GLY A 144 4.22 1.50 -15.53
CA GLY A 144 3.40 2.29 -14.60
C GLY A 144 1.96 2.53 -15.04
N ILE A 145 1.46 1.83 -16.08
CA ILE A 145 0.07 2.00 -16.55
C ILE A 145 -0.95 1.43 -15.57
N GLY A 146 -0.61 0.31 -14.91
CA GLY A 146 -1.45 -0.32 -13.88
C GLY A 146 -1.11 0.18 -12.49
N ASP A 147 0.17 0.39 -12.24
CA ASP A 147 0.76 0.76 -10.96
C ASP A 147 1.52 2.10 -11.07
N ASP A 148 0.93 3.29 -10.72
CA ASP A 148 -0.47 3.43 -10.29
C ASP A 148 -1.22 4.48 -11.14
N THR A 149 -0.87 4.62 -12.43
CA THR A 149 -1.61 5.58 -13.26
C THR A 149 -3.11 5.20 -13.35
N ARG A 150 -3.44 3.89 -13.21
CA ARG A 150 -4.84 3.44 -13.16
C ARG A 150 -5.58 3.97 -11.94
N GLY A 151 -4.97 3.97 -10.76
CA GLY A 151 -5.55 4.54 -9.54
C GLY A 151 -5.80 6.04 -9.68
N LEU A 152 -4.83 6.78 -10.23
CA LEU A 152 -5.01 8.20 -10.53
C LEU A 152 -6.18 8.48 -11.47
N ALA A 153 -6.33 7.69 -12.55
CA ALA A 153 -7.45 7.83 -13.49
C ALA A 153 -8.80 7.47 -12.84
N ALA A 154 -8.82 6.44 -11.98
CA ALA A 154 -10.02 6.04 -11.24
C ALA A 154 -10.44 7.12 -10.24
N MET A 155 -9.50 7.74 -9.54
CA MET A 155 -9.76 8.86 -8.63
C MET A 155 -10.40 10.06 -9.35
N LEU A 156 -9.90 10.43 -10.54
CA LEU A 156 -10.51 11.48 -11.37
C LEU A 156 -11.92 11.11 -11.84
N ALA A 157 -12.15 9.83 -12.15
CA ALA A 157 -13.47 9.34 -12.57
C ALA A 157 -14.49 9.40 -11.42
N VAL A 158 -14.09 9.05 -10.19
CA VAL A 158 -14.92 9.21 -8.97
C VAL A 158 -15.30 10.68 -8.79
N LEU A 159 -14.34 11.60 -8.84
CA LEU A 159 -14.61 13.04 -8.71
C LEU A 159 -15.56 13.56 -9.79
N ARG A 160 -15.35 13.12 -11.04
CA ARG A 160 -16.22 13.49 -12.16
C ARG A 160 -17.65 13.00 -11.95
N ALA A 161 -17.83 11.73 -11.55
CA ALA A 161 -19.15 11.16 -11.29
C ALA A 161 -19.89 11.89 -10.17
N LEU A 162 -19.21 12.26 -9.09
CA LEU A 162 -19.76 13.07 -8.00
C LEU A 162 -20.26 14.44 -8.49
N ASN A 163 -19.48 15.13 -9.31
CA ASN A 163 -19.79 16.47 -9.78
C ASN A 163 -20.88 16.47 -10.86
N GLU A 164 -20.79 15.60 -11.86
CA GLU A 164 -21.77 15.52 -12.96
C GLU A 164 -23.16 15.04 -12.46
N SER A 165 -23.22 14.29 -11.35
CA SER A 165 -24.46 13.85 -10.72
C SER A 165 -24.93 14.75 -9.57
N ASP A 166 -24.27 15.87 -9.34
CA ASP A 166 -24.59 16.83 -8.26
C ASP A 166 -24.79 16.15 -6.89
N ILE A 167 -23.88 15.23 -6.54
CA ILE A 167 -23.90 14.55 -5.25
C ILE A 167 -23.14 15.39 -4.23
N GLN A 168 -23.80 15.72 -3.11
CA GLN A 168 -23.17 16.36 -1.97
C GLN A 168 -22.84 15.32 -0.89
N THR A 169 -21.78 15.54 -0.13
CA THR A 169 -21.36 14.69 1.00
C THR A 169 -21.44 15.45 2.31
N GLN A 170 -21.60 14.73 3.42
CA GLN A 170 -21.46 15.32 4.76
C GLN A 170 -20.01 15.68 5.02
N ALA A 171 -19.12 14.72 4.85
CA ALA A 171 -17.69 14.91 5.02
C ALA A 171 -17.05 15.68 3.85
N ASP A 172 -15.98 16.40 4.13
CA ASP A 172 -15.05 16.89 3.12
C ASP A 172 -14.38 15.71 2.42
N LEU A 173 -14.16 15.80 1.11
CA LEU A 173 -13.39 14.84 0.33
C LEU A 173 -12.05 15.45 -0.06
N LEU A 174 -10.96 14.80 0.31
CA LEU A 174 -9.60 15.21 -0.01
C LEU A 174 -9.00 14.25 -1.05
N PHE A 175 -8.93 14.69 -2.30
CA PHE A 175 -8.29 13.93 -3.39
C PHE A 175 -6.79 14.22 -3.36
N VAL A 176 -5.97 13.17 -3.25
CA VAL A 176 -4.51 13.33 -3.13
C VAL A 176 -3.79 12.44 -4.11
N ALA A 177 -3.01 13.01 -5.00
CA ALA A 177 -2.00 12.27 -5.73
C ALA A 177 -0.69 12.34 -4.93
N THR A 178 -0.30 11.22 -4.34
CA THR A 178 0.85 11.11 -3.45
C THR A 178 2.17 10.95 -4.22
N VAL A 179 3.29 11.29 -3.60
CA VAL A 179 4.63 11.10 -4.14
C VAL A 179 5.41 10.07 -3.32
N GLY A 180 6.28 9.31 -3.99
CA GLY A 180 7.22 8.43 -3.32
C GLY A 180 6.56 7.26 -2.59
N GLU A 181 5.50 6.68 -3.14
CA GLU A 181 4.99 5.39 -2.68
C GLU A 181 6.04 4.31 -2.90
N GLU A 182 6.68 4.34 -4.05
CA GLU A 182 7.52 3.27 -4.54
C GLU A 182 8.94 3.27 -3.97
N GLY A 183 9.45 2.07 -3.74
CA GLY A 183 10.86 1.75 -3.53
C GLY A 183 11.59 2.68 -2.56
N VAL A 184 12.49 3.49 -3.12
CA VAL A 184 13.32 4.47 -2.38
C VAL A 184 12.56 5.71 -1.92
N GLY A 185 11.34 5.92 -2.41
CA GLY A 185 10.45 6.99 -1.97
C GLY A 185 9.92 6.76 -0.57
N ASP A 186 9.84 5.50 -0.13
CA ASP A 186 9.55 5.08 1.25
C ASP A 186 8.30 5.73 1.85
N LEU A 187 7.23 5.85 1.07
CA LEU A 187 5.94 6.45 1.47
C LEU A 187 6.08 7.92 1.90
N ARG A 188 7.08 8.68 1.36
CA ARG A 188 7.37 10.03 1.84
C ARG A 188 6.17 10.97 1.73
N GLY A 189 5.37 10.85 0.68
CA GLY A 189 4.19 11.67 0.46
C GLY A 189 3.13 11.46 1.53
N VAL A 190 2.74 10.21 1.78
CA VAL A 190 1.75 9.90 2.80
C VAL A 190 2.29 10.14 4.21
N LYS A 191 3.58 9.89 4.49
CA LYS A 191 4.22 10.27 5.76
C LYS A 191 4.09 11.77 6.00
N TYR A 192 4.26 12.59 4.95
CA TYR A 192 4.11 14.03 5.04
C TYR A 192 2.65 14.46 5.28
N LEU A 193 1.67 13.76 4.72
CA LEU A 193 0.25 14.01 5.01
C LEU A 193 -0.08 13.77 6.49
N PHE A 194 0.47 12.71 7.09
CA PHE A 194 0.18 12.31 8.46
C PHE A 194 1.20 12.82 9.50
N ARG A 195 1.94 13.90 9.18
CA ARG A 195 2.77 14.63 10.15
C ARG A 195 1.90 15.37 11.18
N ASP A 196 2.48 15.81 12.30
CA ASP A 196 1.75 16.42 13.42
C ASP A 196 0.94 17.67 13.03
N ASP A 197 1.45 18.50 12.10
CA ASP A 197 0.79 19.69 11.56
C ASP A 197 0.16 19.47 10.17
N GLY A 198 -0.03 18.21 9.79
CA GLY A 198 -0.65 17.81 8.51
C GLY A 198 -2.14 18.09 8.45
N PRO A 199 -2.78 17.88 7.28
CA PRO A 199 -4.22 17.98 7.16
C PRO A 199 -4.91 16.95 8.04
N LYS A 200 -6.08 17.31 8.59
CA LYS A 200 -6.93 16.33 9.25
C LYS A 200 -7.43 15.32 8.22
N ILE A 201 -7.27 14.03 8.51
CA ILE A 201 -7.79 12.92 7.70
C ILE A 201 -8.36 11.91 8.68
N ASP A 202 -9.66 11.63 8.58
CA ASP A 202 -10.40 10.75 9.49
C ASP A 202 -10.64 9.35 8.89
N ALA A 203 -10.60 9.24 7.54
CA ALA A 203 -10.63 7.96 6.82
C ALA A 203 -9.80 8.07 5.53
N PHE A 204 -9.23 6.96 5.08
CA PHE A 204 -8.27 6.95 3.97
C PHE A 204 -8.55 5.80 3.00
N ILE A 205 -8.75 6.12 1.74
CA ILE A 205 -8.93 5.18 0.64
C ILE A 205 -7.74 5.34 -0.31
N SER A 206 -6.85 4.35 -0.36
CA SER A 206 -5.86 4.27 -1.43
C SER A 206 -6.47 3.52 -2.60
N ILE A 207 -6.41 4.09 -3.79
CA ILE A 207 -6.70 3.38 -5.03
C ILE A 207 -5.35 3.09 -5.65
N ASP A 208 -4.92 1.84 -5.57
CA ASP A 208 -3.57 1.42 -5.92
C ASP A 208 -3.62 0.12 -6.74
N GLY A 209 -3.07 0.18 -7.95
CA GLY A 209 -3.10 -0.89 -8.91
C GLY A 209 -4.48 -1.12 -9.56
N THR A 210 -4.70 -2.34 -10.01
CA THR A 210 -5.87 -2.76 -10.79
C THR A 210 -6.74 -3.78 -10.07
N GLY A 211 -7.83 -4.21 -10.72
CA GLY A 211 -8.78 -5.18 -10.18
C GLY A 211 -9.89 -4.56 -9.34
N HIS A 212 -10.82 -5.41 -8.91
CA HIS A 212 -12.03 -4.97 -8.22
C HIS A 212 -12.47 -5.91 -7.08
N THR A 213 -11.60 -6.90 -6.68
CA THR A 213 -11.90 -7.88 -5.65
C THR A 213 -11.18 -7.61 -4.33
N SER A 214 -9.91 -7.20 -4.38
CA SER A 214 -9.06 -7.03 -3.19
C SER A 214 -9.44 -5.82 -2.36
N ILE A 215 -9.43 -6.01 -1.04
CA ILE A 215 -9.53 -4.96 -0.02
C ILE A 215 -8.38 -5.19 0.94
N THR A 216 -7.34 -4.39 0.83
CA THR A 216 -6.20 -4.41 1.74
C THR A 216 -6.55 -3.56 2.96
N HIS A 217 -6.68 -4.20 4.11
CA HIS A 217 -6.95 -3.56 5.39
C HIS A 217 -5.84 -3.79 6.41
N GLN A 218 -4.77 -4.45 5.98
CA GLN A 218 -3.61 -4.77 6.79
C GLN A 218 -2.35 -4.29 6.08
N GLY A 219 -1.51 -3.52 6.78
CA GLY A 219 -0.22 -3.03 6.30
C GLY A 219 0.90 -4.04 6.55
N LEU A 220 1.68 -4.37 5.52
CA LEU A 220 2.91 -5.13 5.64
C LEU A 220 4.07 -4.19 5.96
N GLY A 221 4.65 -4.32 7.14
CA GLY A 221 5.78 -3.49 7.55
C GLY A 221 7.10 -3.95 6.95
N SER A 222 8.02 -3.00 6.76
CA SER A 222 9.38 -3.28 6.34
C SER A 222 10.40 -2.29 6.90
N TYR A 223 11.60 -2.82 7.25
CA TYR A 223 12.81 -2.03 7.45
C TYR A 223 13.81 -2.36 6.37
N ARG A 224 14.40 -1.32 5.78
CA ARG A 224 15.43 -1.43 4.76
C ARG A 224 16.68 -0.69 5.21
N TYR A 225 17.81 -1.37 5.18
CA TYR A 225 19.09 -0.79 5.59
C TYR A 225 20.10 -0.83 4.46
N ARG A 226 20.89 0.23 4.38
CA ARG A 226 22.21 0.20 3.77
C ARG A 226 23.24 0.07 4.88
N VAL A 227 23.99 -1.03 4.86
CA VAL A 227 25.11 -1.29 5.77
C VAL A 227 26.40 -0.96 5.06
N THR A 228 27.23 -0.12 5.64
CA THR A 228 28.54 0.21 5.12
C THR A 228 29.63 -0.04 6.16
N VAL A 229 30.58 -0.87 5.83
CA VAL A 229 31.76 -1.13 6.64
C VAL A 229 32.95 -0.49 5.95
N ARG A 230 33.68 0.42 6.66
CA ARG A 230 34.88 1.08 6.14
C ARG A 230 36.11 0.71 6.94
N GLY A 231 37.27 0.70 6.29
CA GLY A 231 38.56 0.40 6.88
C GLY A 231 39.72 1.07 6.13
N PRO A 232 40.97 0.87 6.57
CA PRO A 232 42.11 1.57 6.01
C PRO A 232 42.41 1.21 4.55
N GLY A 233 42.03 0.00 4.10
CA GLY A 233 42.41 -0.51 2.78
C GLY A 233 43.93 -0.74 2.66
N GLY A 234 44.34 -1.50 1.64
CA GLY A 234 45.78 -1.72 1.43
C GLY A 234 46.08 -2.84 0.46
N HIS A 235 47.39 -3.05 0.21
CA HIS A 235 47.84 -4.16 -0.64
C HIS A 235 47.63 -5.50 0.09
N SER A 236 46.97 -6.46 -0.53
CA SER A 236 46.56 -7.72 0.11
C SER A 236 47.69 -8.53 0.75
N TRP A 237 48.92 -8.47 0.16
CA TRP A 237 50.09 -9.10 0.72
C TRP A 237 50.87 -8.19 1.68
N GLY A 238 51.18 -6.96 1.26
CA GLY A 238 52.05 -6.04 2.01
C GLY A 238 51.40 -5.47 3.27
N ALA A 239 50.08 -5.38 3.30
CA ALA A 239 49.29 -4.90 4.43
C ALA A 239 48.46 -6.04 5.05
N PHE A 240 48.92 -7.29 4.95
CA PHE A 240 48.25 -8.44 5.53
C PHE A 240 48.28 -8.38 7.07
N GLY A 241 47.17 -8.10 7.66
CA GLY A 241 47.01 -7.88 9.11
C GLY A 241 46.07 -6.72 9.44
N LEU A 242 45.78 -5.89 8.45
CA LEU A 242 44.67 -4.93 8.52
C LEU A 242 43.32 -5.65 8.61
N ALA A 243 42.40 -5.06 9.31
CA ALA A 243 40.99 -5.52 9.29
C ALA A 243 40.39 -5.33 7.88
N ASN A 244 39.60 -6.31 7.43
CA ASN A 244 39.05 -6.34 6.07
C ASN A 244 37.53 -6.13 6.12
N PRO A 245 37.00 -5.02 5.57
CA PRO A 245 35.57 -4.73 5.53
C PRO A 245 34.73 -5.85 4.87
N ALA A 246 35.21 -6.45 3.77
CA ALA A 246 34.48 -7.51 3.10
C ALA A 246 34.41 -8.80 3.93
N HIS A 247 35.45 -9.12 4.70
CA HIS A 247 35.42 -10.27 5.61
C HIS A 247 34.46 -10.03 6.80
N ALA A 248 34.43 -8.80 7.33
CA ALA A 248 33.50 -8.43 8.39
C ALA A 248 32.05 -8.52 7.87
N LEU A 249 31.77 -7.96 6.68
CA LEU A 249 30.45 -8.00 6.07
C LEU A 249 29.96 -9.45 5.80
N GLY A 250 30.85 -10.33 5.31
CA GLY A 250 30.52 -11.75 5.10
C GLY A 250 30.14 -12.48 6.40
N ARG A 251 30.85 -12.17 7.53
CA ARG A 251 30.47 -12.70 8.85
C ARG A 251 29.16 -12.13 9.34
N ALA A 252 28.92 -10.83 9.11
CA ALA A 252 27.70 -10.17 9.49
C ALA A 252 26.46 -10.82 8.84
N ILE A 253 26.56 -11.15 7.56
CA ILE A 253 25.53 -11.89 6.82
C ILE A 253 25.29 -13.27 7.45
N ASP A 254 26.35 -14.03 7.71
CA ASP A 254 26.25 -15.37 8.32
C ASP A 254 25.62 -15.32 9.73
N TYR A 255 26.04 -14.37 10.58
CA TYR A 255 25.48 -14.21 11.92
C TYR A 255 24.02 -13.80 11.86
N PHE A 256 23.65 -12.93 10.95
CA PHE A 256 22.25 -12.52 10.78
C PHE A 256 21.40 -13.70 10.30
N ASP A 257 21.81 -14.39 9.23
CA ASP A 257 21.08 -15.50 8.64
C ASP A 257 20.82 -16.61 9.68
N LEU A 258 21.86 -17.02 10.40
CA LEU A 258 21.75 -18.04 11.46
C LEU A 258 20.85 -17.60 12.63
N SER A 259 20.86 -16.33 13.00
CA SER A 259 20.11 -15.82 14.15
C SER A 259 18.64 -15.51 13.80
N ALA A 260 18.37 -15.09 12.57
CA ALA A 260 17.04 -14.75 12.09
C ALA A 260 16.17 -15.98 11.78
N ASP A 261 16.78 -17.14 11.49
CA ASP A 261 16.08 -18.38 11.11
C ASP A 261 14.97 -18.77 12.12
N ALA A 262 15.25 -18.64 13.42
CA ALA A 262 14.30 -18.98 14.46
C ALA A 262 13.03 -18.11 14.47
N ILE A 263 13.13 -16.82 14.07
CA ILE A 263 11.99 -15.92 13.99
C ILE A 263 11.16 -16.20 12.75
N THR A 264 11.83 -16.43 11.61
CA THR A 264 11.14 -16.62 10.33
C THR A 264 10.38 -17.94 10.24
N ARG A 265 10.68 -18.90 11.14
CA ARG A 265 10.02 -20.22 11.19
C ARG A 265 8.77 -20.28 12.06
N SER A 266 8.47 -19.26 12.86
CA SER A 266 7.37 -19.30 13.83
C SER A 266 6.75 -17.94 14.08
N GLY A 267 5.47 -17.93 14.47
CA GLY A 267 4.73 -16.68 14.73
C GLY A 267 4.23 -16.00 13.46
N ALA A 268 4.16 -14.68 13.48
CA ALA A 268 3.77 -13.88 12.33
C ALA A 268 4.78 -14.06 11.17
N ARG A 269 4.27 -14.11 9.95
CA ARG A 269 5.14 -14.25 8.77
C ARG A 269 6.15 -13.10 8.74
N THR A 270 7.42 -13.48 8.82
CA THR A 270 8.56 -12.56 8.83
C THR A 270 9.59 -13.06 7.82
N SER A 271 10.20 -12.15 7.09
CA SER A 271 11.21 -12.45 6.07
C SER A 271 12.32 -11.44 6.08
N TYR A 272 13.47 -11.82 5.54
CA TYR A 272 14.59 -10.93 5.27
C TYR A 272 15.29 -11.32 3.97
N ASN A 273 16.01 -10.37 3.39
CA ASN A 273 16.79 -10.59 2.19
C ASN A 273 17.98 -9.63 2.14
N VAL A 274 19.17 -10.15 1.88
CA VAL A 274 20.32 -9.33 1.45
C VAL A 274 20.25 -9.23 -0.06
N GLY A 275 19.64 -8.15 -0.55
CA GLY A 275 19.31 -7.99 -1.97
C GLY A 275 20.46 -7.50 -2.84
N ARG A 276 21.34 -6.69 -2.25
CA ARG A 276 22.49 -6.10 -2.95
C ARG A 276 23.72 -6.10 -2.05
N LEU A 277 24.88 -6.32 -2.61
CA LEU A 277 26.15 -6.19 -1.91
C LEU A 277 27.25 -5.73 -2.89
N GLY A 278 28.29 -5.07 -2.36
CA GLY A 278 29.38 -4.57 -3.17
C GLY A 278 30.57 -4.09 -2.34
N GLY A 279 31.57 -3.56 -3.03
CA GLY A 279 32.78 -3.01 -2.44
C GLY A 279 34.06 -3.54 -3.07
N GLY A 280 35.18 -2.95 -2.66
CA GLY A 280 36.50 -3.26 -3.19
C GLY A 280 36.77 -2.72 -4.61
N THR A 281 38.04 -2.73 -5.02
CA THR A 281 38.46 -2.16 -6.30
C THR A 281 39.33 -3.15 -7.12
N SER A 282 40.01 -4.10 -6.45
CA SER A 282 40.90 -5.05 -7.09
C SER A 282 41.03 -6.31 -6.21
N VAL A 283 41.24 -7.45 -6.87
CA VAL A 283 41.42 -8.76 -6.19
C VAL A 283 42.63 -8.79 -5.25
N ASN A 284 43.66 -8.01 -5.49
CA ASN A 284 44.86 -7.93 -4.67
C ASN A 284 44.91 -6.72 -3.72
N SER A 285 43.75 -6.13 -3.43
CA SER A 285 43.59 -5.04 -2.46
C SER A 285 42.68 -5.47 -1.32
N ILE A 286 43.06 -5.13 -0.08
CA ILE A 286 42.12 -5.11 1.05
C ILE A 286 41.17 -3.95 0.78
N PRO A 287 39.84 -4.16 0.73
CA PRO A 287 38.89 -3.10 0.51
C PRO A 287 38.96 -1.99 1.57
N PHE A 288 38.80 -0.76 1.17
CA PHE A 288 38.57 0.35 2.11
C PHE A 288 37.08 0.51 2.45
N GLU A 289 36.19 -0.14 1.68
CA GLU A 289 34.74 -0.16 1.89
C GLU A 289 34.13 -1.47 1.37
N ALA A 290 33.17 -1.98 2.12
CA ALA A 290 32.21 -2.99 1.67
C ALA A 290 30.82 -2.63 2.18
N TRP A 291 29.79 -2.91 1.40
CA TRP A 291 28.42 -2.54 1.70
C TRP A 291 27.41 -3.61 1.27
N MET A 292 26.22 -3.59 1.91
CA MET A 292 25.05 -4.36 1.48
C MET A 292 23.77 -3.56 1.72
N GLU A 293 22.71 -3.97 1.02
CA GLU A 293 21.35 -3.50 1.25
C GLU A 293 20.47 -4.69 1.64
N VAL A 294 19.72 -4.49 2.72
CA VAL A 294 18.91 -5.52 3.39
C VAL A 294 17.47 -5.07 3.46
N ASP A 295 16.53 -5.96 3.11
CA ASP A 295 15.09 -5.77 3.26
C ASP A 295 14.58 -6.77 4.32
N MET A 296 13.90 -6.29 5.35
CA MET A 296 13.25 -7.09 6.38
C MET A 296 11.77 -6.75 6.38
N ARG A 297 10.89 -7.76 6.42
CA ARG A 297 9.43 -7.57 6.40
C ARG A 297 8.74 -8.42 7.45
N SER A 298 7.66 -7.91 8.02
CA SER A 298 6.81 -8.67 8.92
C SER A 298 5.35 -8.20 8.89
N GLU A 299 4.45 -9.15 9.15
CA GLU A 299 3.03 -8.90 9.40
C GLU A 299 2.77 -8.32 10.80
N SER A 300 3.74 -8.45 11.72
CA SER A 300 3.68 -7.96 13.11
C SER A 300 4.74 -6.90 13.36
N PRO A 301 4.37 -5.74 13.95
CA PRO A 301 5.34 -4.74 14.39
C PRO A 301 6.40 -5.33 15.32
N GLU A 302 5.98 -6.12 16.31
CA GLU A 302 6.87 -6.70 17.31
C GLU A 302 7.87 -7.70 16.69
N SER A 303 7.44 -8.44 15.66
CA SER A 303 8.32 -9.37 14.94
C SER A 303 9.29 -8.61 14.05
N LEU A 304 8.87 -7.48 13.48
CA LEU A 304 9.72 -6.60 12.68
C LEU A 304 10.81 -5.97 13.56
N ASP A 305 10.44 -5.41 14.70
CA ASP A 305 11.39 -4.85 15.66
C ASP A 305 12.38 -5.91 16.17
N ARG A 306 11.90 -7.11 16.43
CA ARG A 306 12.74 -8.20 16.92
C ARG A 306 13.77 -8.67 15.88
N ILE A 307 13.40 -8.77 14.59
CA ILE A 307 14.36 -9.15 13.56
C ILE A 307 15.37 -8.02 13.31
N ASP A 308 14.94 -6.77 13.43
CA ASP A 308 15.82 -5.61 13.36
C ASP A 308 16.87 -5.59 14.47
N GLU A 309 16.48 -5.85 15.72
CA GLU A 309 17.43 -5.99 16.82
C GLU A 309 18.45 -7.11 16.59
N ILE A 310 18.04 -8.24 16.02
CA ILE A 310 18.95 -9.33 15.67
C ILE A 310 19.91 -8.90 14.56
N PHE A 311 19.39 -8.21 13.55
CA PHE A 311 20.16 -7.67 12.45
C PHE A 311 21.26 -6.73 12.97
N GLN A 312 20.89 -5.71 13.75
CA GLN A 312 21.86 -4.73 14.28
C GLN A 312 22.95 -5.39 15.10
N ARG A 313 22.59 -6.29 16.03
CA ARG A 313 23.56 -7.05 16.85
C ARG A 313 24.50 -7.93 16.00
N ALA A 314 24.02 -8.50 14.90
CA ALA A 314 24.86 -9.30 14.01
C ALA A 314 25.91 -8.43 13.30
N MET A 315 25.52 -7.22 12.86
CA MET A 315 26.41 -6.25 12.23
C MET A 315 27.51 -5.78 13.19
N GLU A 316 27.13 -5.33 14.39
CA GLU A 316 28.03 -4.86 15.43
C GLU A 316 29.03 -5.96 15.83
N ARG A 317 28.51 -7.16 16.14
CA ARG A 317 29.35 -8.30 16.50
C ARG A 317 30.41 -8.63 15.45
N ALA A 318 30.04 -8.64 14.17
CA ALA A 318 30.97 -9.00 13.10
C ALA A 318 32.10 -7.97 12.95
N VAL A 319 31.80 -6.68 13.11
CA VAL A 319 32.78 -5.60 13.06
C VAL A 319 33.68 -5.63 14.29
N ASP A 320 33.14 -5.83 15.48
CA ASP A 320 33.89 -5.93 16.73
C ASP A 320 34.88 -7.12 16.69
N GLU A 321 34.45 -8.29 16.22
CA GLU A 321 35.32 -9.46 16.06
C GLU A 321 36.41 -9.22 15.02
N ALA A 322 36.10 -8.53 13.90
CA ALA A 322 37.09 -8.17 12.90
C ALA A 322 38.13 -7.20 13.47
N ASN A 323 37.71 -6.22 14.27
CA ASN A 323 38.58 -5.29 14.97
C ASN A 323 39.47 -5.96 16.01
N ALA A 324 38.91 -6.90 16.77
CA ALA A 324 39.68 -7.68 17.76
C ALA A 324 40.73 -8.60 17.11
N GLN A 325 40.52 -9.05 15.88
CA GLN A 325 41.42 -9.94 15.15
C GLN A 325 42.48 -9.21 14.32
N ARG A 326 42.35 -7.87 14.15
CA ARG A 326 43.36 -7.09 13.42
C ARG A 326 44.74 -7.15 14.10
N ARG A 327 45.77 -7.11 13.32
CA ARG A 327 47.16 -7.15 13.79
C ARG A 327 47.80 -5.76 13.82
N GLU A 328 47.32 -4.87 12.93
CA GLU A 328 47.83 -3.52 12.75
C GLU A 328 46.76 -2.61 12.13
N GLY A 329 47.03 -1.32 12.06
CA GLY A 329 46.20 -0.32 11.41
C GLY A 329 44.94 0.08 12.20
N ASP A 330 44.16 0.94 11.59
CA ASP A 330 42.95 1.49 12.18
C ASP A 330 41.82 0.47 12.24
N GLU A 331 40.86 0.72 13.10
CA GLU A 331 39.63 -0.08 13.25
C GLU A 331 38.70 0.12 12.06
N LEU A 332 37.92 -0.92 11.78
CA LEU A 332 36.75 -0.79 10.92
C LEU A 332 35.69 0.06 11.60
N THR A 333 34.97 0.84 10.81
CA THR A 333 33.78 1.56 11.22
C THR A 333 32.55 0.92 10.56
N LEU A 334 31.44 0.92 11.30
CA LEU A 334 30.13 0.44 10.86
C LEU A 334 29.18 1.63 10.73
N GLU A 335 28.49 1.72 9.62
CA GLU A 335 27.39 2.65 9.41
C GLU A 335 26.15 1.85 9.04
N LEU A 336 25.05 2.04 9.78
CA LEU A 336 23.73 1.49 9.52
C LEU A 336 22.82 2.65 9.13
N GLU A 337 22.53 2.78 7.85
CA GLU A 337 21.61 3.78 7.31
C GLU A 337 20.24 3.13 7.08
N LEU A 338 19.21 3.59 7.79
CA LEU A 338 17.83 3.16 7.55
C LEU A 338 17.31 3.88 6.30
N ILE A 339 17.27 3.16 5.18
CA ILE A 339 16.84 3.68 3.86
C ILE A 339 15.37 3.41 3.54
N GLY A 340 14.64 2.76 4.44
CA GLY A 340 13.20 2.51 4.32
C GLY A 340 12.62 2.06 5.65
N ASN A 341 11.47 2.66 5.99
CA ASN A 341 10.72 2.36 7.20
C ASN A 341 9.22 2.46 6.91
N ARG A 342 8.60 1.32 6.64
CA ARG A 342 7.15 1.21 6.46
C ARG A 342 6.56 0.49 7.67
N PRO A 343 5.66 1.13 8.44
CA PRO A 343 5.07 0.48 9.60
C PRO A 343 4.11 -0.63 9.18
N SER A 344 3.99 -1.68 9.99
CA SER A 344 2.90 -2.64 9.90
C SER A 344 1.73 -2.21 10.78
N GLY A 345 0.56 -2.80 10.55
CA GLY A 345 -0.64 -2.57 11.34
C GLY A 345 -1.85 -3.24 10.70
N GLU A 346 -2.99 -3.15 11.37
CA GLU A 346 -4.23 -3.66 10.80
C GLU A 346 -5.44 -2.85 11.26
N ILE A 347 -6.40 -2.67 10.36
CA ILE A 347 -7.78 -2.32 10.68
C ILE A 347 -8.55 -3.63 10.79
N ALA A 348 -9.31 -3.82 11.85
CA ALA A 348 -10.03 -5.08 12.07
C ALA A 348 -10.97 -5.41 10.91
N ALA A 349 -11.11 -6.69 10.56
CA ALA A 349 -11.98 -7.10 9.47
C ALA A 349 -13.47 -6.78 9.71
N ASP A 350 -13.85 -6.62 10.97
CA ASP A 350 -15.20 -6.22 11.42
C ASP A 350 -15.33 -4.70 11.67
N ASP A 351 -14.31 -3.92 11.33
CA ASP A 351 -14.38 -2.46 11.35
C ASP A 351 -15.49 -1.96 10.40
N PRO A 352 -16.32 -0.99 10.79
CA PRO A 352 -17.36 -0.41 9.96
C PRO A 352 -16.90 -0.01 8.55
N PHE A 353 -15.70 0.52 8.42
CA PHE A 353 -15.18 0.94 7.13
C PHE A 353 -14.81 -0.24 6.23
N VAL A 354 -14.21 -1.29 6.78
CA VAL A 354 -13.91 -2.54 6.06
C VAL A 354 -15.21 -3.22 5.63
N LEU A 355 -16.21 -3.29 6.52
CA LEU A 355 -17.51 -3.91 6.23
C LEU A 355 -18.28 -3.14 5.13
N ARG A 356 -18.21 -1.80 5.08
CA ARG A 356 -18.73 -1.00 3.96
C ARG A 356 -18.04 -1.33 2.64
N ALA A 357 -16.71 -1.51 2.66
CA ALA A 357 -15.96 -1.88 1.47
C ALA A 357 -16.32 -3.29 0.97
N VAL A 358 -16.51 -4.24 1.89
CA VAL A 358 -17.04 -5.58 1.61
C VAL A 358 -18.43 -5.48 0.96
N ALA A 359 -19.37 -4.82 1.62
CA ALA A 359 -20.73 -4.66 1.14
C ALA A 359 -20.84 -3.95 -0.22
N ALA A 360 -20.01 -2.93 -0.47
CA ALA A 360 -19.95 -2.25 -1.77
C ALA A 360 -19.43 -3.17 -2.88
N THR A 361 -18.48 -4.05 -2.56
CA THR A 361 -17.93 -5.02 -3.51
C THR A 361 -18.97 -6.09 -3.85
N GLU A 362 -19.64 -6.65 -2.82
CA GLU A 362 -20.70 -7.65 -2.99
C GLU A 362 -21.92 -7.11 -3.73
N PHE A 363 -22.31 -5.84 -3.47
CA PHE A 363 -23.39 -5.17 -4.18
C PHE A 363 -23.16 -5.13 -5.70
N LEU A 364 -21.92 -5.01 -6.14
CA LEU A 364 -21.53 -5.04 -7.55
C LEU A 364 -21.42 -6.47 -8.13
N GLY A 365 -21.80 -7.50 -7.35
CA GLY A 365 -21.78 -8.91 -7.77
C GLY A 365 -20.38 -9.53 -7.75
N VAL A 366 -19.46 -8.95 -6.97
CA VAL A 366 -18.06 -9.37 -6.86
C VAL A 366 -17.79 -9.95 -5.48
N GLU A 367 -17.11 -11.08 -5.40
CA GLU A 367 -16.66 -11.65 -4.12
C GLU A 367 -15.42 -10.91 -3.61
N PRO A 368 -15.49 -10.26 -2.43
CA PRO A 368 -14.35 -9.51 -1.89
C PRO A 368 -13.28 -10.44 -1.32
N THR A 369 -12.02 -10.01 -1.44
CA THR A 369 -10.88 -10.69 -0.82
C THR A 369 -10.18 -9.71 0.13
N LEU A 370 -10.26 -9.98 1.43
CA LEU A 370 -9.53 -9.24 2.45
C LEU A 370 -8.05 -9.65 2.44
N GLY A 371 -7.15 -8.69 2.56
CA GLY A 371 -5.72 -8.97 2.42
C GLY A 371 -4.78 -7.97 3.10
N ARG A 372 -3.50 -8.27 2.93
CA ARG A 372 -2.36 -7.51 3.41
C ARG A 372 -1.47 -7.09 2.25
N SER A 373 -1.03 -5.84 2.22
CA SER A 373 -0.03 -5.34 1.27
C SER A 373 0.79 -4.21 1.90
N SER A 374 1.79 -3.75 1.18
CA SER A 374 2.58 -2.56 1.55
C SER A 374 2.23 -1.45 0.56
N THR A 375 1.51 -0.44 1.01
CA THR A 375 0.95 0.67 0.22
C THR A 375 0.95 1.94 1.05
N ASP A 376 0.51 3.05 0.49
CA ASP A 376 0.28 4.30 1.22
C ASP A 376 -0.61 4.12 2.47
N SER A 377 -1.54 3.17 2.45
CA SER A 377 -2.40 2.86 3.61
C SER A 377 -1.63 2.37 4.84
N ASN A 378 -0.36 1.94 4.72
CA ASN A 378 0.44 1.52 5.88
C ASN A 378 0.53 2.61 6.95
N ILE A 379 0.68 3.88 6.54
CA ILE A 379 0.84 4.99 7.48
C ILE A 379 -0.44 5.23 8.30
N PRO A 380 -1.61 5.49 7.71
CA PRO A 380 -2.82 5.69 8.52
C PRO A 380 -3.27 4.42 9.26
N ILE A 381 -3.10 3.22 8.69
CA ILE A 381 -3.37 1.95 9.39
C ILE A 381 -2.54 1.86 10.67
N SER A 382 -1.25 2.17 10.63
CA SER A 382 -0.38 2.12 11.81
C SER A 382 -0.75 3.13 12.91
N LYS A 383 -1.51 4.16 12.55
CA LYS A 383 -2.04 5.18 13.45
C LYS A 383 -3.47 4.86 13.93
N GLY A 384 -4.04 3.73 13.52
CA GLY A 384 -5.42 3.33 13.86
C GLY A 384 -6.49 4.16 13.16
N ILE A 385 -6.16 4.86 12.09
CA ILE A 385 -7.11 5.61 11.27
C ILE A 385 -7.77 4.62 10.30
N PRO A 386 -9.12 4.58 10.19
CA PRO A 386 -9.83 3.72 9.25
C PRO A 386 -9.28 3.87 7.83
N SER A 387 -8.67 2.82 7.29
CA SER A 387 -7.94 2.89 6.02
C SER A 387 -7.99 1.58 5.26
N ILE A 388 -8.14 1.68 3.95
CA ILE A 388 -8.09 0.53 3.04
C ILE A 388 -7.33 0.90 1.76
N THR A 389 -6.78 -0.12 1.10
CA THR A 389 -6.35 0.00 -0.29
C THR A 389 -7.21 -0.91 -1.17
N ILE A 390 -7.63 -0.38 -2.31
CA ILE A 390 -8.44 -1.07 -3.32
C ILE A 390 -7.87 -0.83 -4.72
N GLY A 391 -8.10 -1.75 -5.65
CA GLY A 391 -7.70 -1.53 -7.04
C GLY A 391 -8.68 -0.63 -7.81
N GLY A 392 -8.17 0.08 -8.80
CA GLY A 392 -8.90 1.02 -9.66
C GLY A 392 -9.69 0.37 -10.80
N GLY A 393 -9.83 -0.96 -10.83
CA GLY A 393 -10.52 -1.70 -11.88
C GLY A 393 -9.63 -2.02 -13.09
N GLY A 394 -10.15 -2.83 -14.00
CA GLY A 394 -9.37 -3.41 -15.10
C GLY A 394 -8.49 -4.58 -14.64
N MET A 395 -7.64 -5.03 -15.54
CA MET A 395 -6.68 -6.10 -15.29
C MET A 395 -5.30 -5.68 -15.79
N ALA A 396 -4.28 -5.85 -14.95
CA ALA A 396 -2.89 -5.62 -15.32
C ALA A 396 -2.01 -6.78 -14.87
N SER A 397 -0.82 -6.86 -15.47
CA SER A 397 0.25 -7.72 -14.99
C SER A 397 1.61 -7.17 -15.42
N GLY A 398 2.66 -7.68 -14.79
CA GLY A 398 4.02 -7.24 -15.07
C GLY A 398 4.38 -5.91 -14.39
N ALA A 399 3.65 -5.49 -13.36
CA ALA A 399 4.03 -4.35 -12.53
C ALA A 399 5.53 -4.44 -12.15
N HIS A 400 6.20 -3.29 -12.05
CA HIS A 400 7.65 -3.18 -11.82
C HIS A 400 8.53 -3.78 -12.94
N SER A 401 7.96 -4.01 -14.13
CA SER A 401 8.75 -4.42 -15.31
C SER A 401 8.45 -3.55 -16.53
N PRO A 402 9.42 -3.37 -17.46
CA PRO A 402 9.16 -2.64 -18.70
C PRO A 402 8.11 -3.30 -19.62
N GLY A 403 7.69 -4.51 -19.30
CA GLY A 403 6.67 -5.28 -20.01
C GLY A 403 5.29 -5.17 -19.38
N GLU A 404 5.07 -4.24 -18.47
CA GLU A 404 3.77 -4.02 -17.83
C GLU A 404 2.67 -3.75 -18.86
N TRP A 405 1.50 -4.31 -18.61
CA TRP A 405 0.35 -4.17 -19.48
C TRP A 405 -0.96 -4.01 -18.70
N PHE A 406 -1.95 -3.42 -19.36
CA PHE A 406 -3.27 -3.18 -18.85
C PHE A 406 -4.34 -3.53 -19.90
N ILE A 407 -5.45 -4.12 -19.45
CA ILE A 407 -6.69 -4.32 -20.22
C ILE A 407 -7.85 -3.74 -19.40
N ASN A 408 -8.70 -2.94 -20.03
CA ASN A 408 -9.88 -2.35 -19.40
C ASN A 408 -11.04 -3.37 -19.26
N LEU A 409 -10.73 -4.59 -18.79
CA LEU A 409 -11.73 -5.62 -18.52
C LEU A 409 -12.41 -5.31 -17.19
N ASP A 410 -13.72 -5.07 -17.21
CA ASP A 410 -14.50 -4.68 -16.03
C ASP A 410 -13.91 -3.45 -15.28
N GLY A 411 -13.21 -2.58 -16.02
CA GLY A 411 -12.58 -1.39 -15.46
C GLY A 411 -13.53 -0.47 -14.69
N PRO A 412 -14.73 -0.16 -15.19
CA PRO A 412 -15.73 0.62 -14.47
C PRO A 412 -16.14 0.05 -13.10
N LEU A 413 -16.09 -1.28 -12.89
CA LEU A 413 -16.47 -1.89 -11.60
C LEU A 413 -15.58 -1.41 -10.43
N GLY A 414 -14.25 -1.30 -10.63
CA GLY A 414 -13.36 -0.79 -9.59
C GLY A 414 -13.68 0.66 -9.23
N ILE A 415 -14.01 1.48 -10.20
CA ILE A 415 -14.39 2.90 -10.00
C ILE A 415 -15.73 3.02 -9.30
N LYS A 416 -16.73 2.22 -9.69
CA LYS A 416 -18.05 2.17 -9.02
C LYS A 416 -17.91 1.75 -7.56
N ARG A 417 -17.05 0.76 -7.29
CA ARG A 417 -16.70 0.32 -5.95
C ARG A 417 -16.10 1.46 -5.13
N ALA A 418 -15.10 2.15 -5.68
CA ALA A 418 -14.47 3.30 -5.02
C ALA A 418 -15.50 4.42 -4.72
N LEU A 419 -16.40 4.72 -5.66
CA LEU A 419 -17.48 5.69 -5.46
C LEU A 419 -18.41 5.28 -4.31
N LEU A 420 -18.91 4.03 -4.29
CA LEU A 420 -19.83 3.55 -3.26
C LEU A 420 -19.17 3.57 -1.88
N ILE A 421 -17.93 3.11 -1.76
CA ILE A 421 -17.17 3.15 -0.50
C ILE A 421 -16.98 4.59 -0.03
N THR A 422 -16.58 5.50 -0.93
CA THR A 422 -16.42 6.92 -0.64
C THR A 422 -17.72 7.53 -0.11
N LEU A 423 -18.84 7.28 -0.79
CA LEU A 423 -20.13 7.84 -0.41
C LEU A 423 -20.67 7.27 0.91
N ALA A 424 -20.48 5.96 1.14
CA ALA A 424 -20.88 5.33 2.40
C ALA A 424 -20.06 5.86 3.58
N GLN A 425 -18.76 6.10 3.38
CA GLN A 425 -17.88 6.62 4.44
C GLN A 425 -18.06 8.13 4.67
N ALA A 426 -18.25 8.90 3.60
CA ALA A 426 -18.40 10.35 3.67
C ALA A 426 -19.82 10.81 4.03
N GLY A 427 -20.81 9.92 4.00
CA GLY A 427 -22.21 10.27 4.18
C GLY A 427 -22.77 11.06 3.00
N ALA A 428 -23.36 10.38 2.01
CA ALA A 428 -24.05 11.06 0.92
C ALA A 428 -25.25 11.85 1.45
N MET A 429 -25.37 13.12 1.10
CA MET A 429 -26.56 13.93 1.40
C MET A 429 -27.68 13.54 0.43
N ILE A 430 -28.47 12.58 0.83
CA ILE A 430 -29.63 12.12 0.08
C ILE A 430 -30.81 13.03 0.44
N VAL A 431 -30.98 14.15 -0.27
CA VAL A 431 -32.20 14.93 -0.18
C VAL A 431 -33.29 14.14 -0.88
N SER A 432 -34.31 13.73 -0.10
CA SER A 432 -35.51 13.03 -0.56
C SER A 432 -36.36 13.91 -1.50
#